data_94a9cf9e7686d12ce4863d2f11467e42
#
_entry.id   94a9cf9e7686d12ce4863d2f11467e42
#
_cell.length_a   1.000
_cell.length_b   1.000
_cell.length_c   1.000
_cell.angle_alpha   90.00
_cell.angle_beta   90.00
_cell.angle_gamma   90.00
#
_symmetry.space_group_name_H-M   'P 1'
#
loop_
_entity.id
_entity.type
_entity.pdbx_description
1 polymer ?
#
loop_
_entity_poly.entity_id
_entity_poly.type
_entity_poly.pdbx_seq_one_letter_code
_entity_poly.pdbx_strand_id
1 'polypeptide(L)'
;MQISSLAVYNFLEARVITVQFFERSVKSAVALFLIGFIGLGDVISGFVLMLLAFVMVNSTINKRIDGVNFSTLKATSRLLLSIRECYTRVRNVPDAINDANVPPILQRTVNSIYLITTANDAEERLHRFYEECPNRIIRTLATTCYIRADVGEDDPKHSPFKEGIGLIKDEVDMEVRRQINQNLMFKSLDVLPFVPLFLYPPIQIFYVKMISATAAVFESGIGYLIKLVVILSCLICYYILTTINNASVARTDDRLQSLTELMYHEKIARFAHTLVPKNFRKRLNTEKKLHGCLSSKTLDYFYFEKYVFGAVVMLCAIVFSIIITISARHSIYNSLSASTMSVQLKYTAEQEAATLEYDHQILNSGILPSEEERRETFEQIFPRASTVEIDTQVERVEQKLKSYEAVRFHWWYAFIYIAVAIAGFFVPDFLLQLRSKLVKSEAELDVLQLQTVIAILMDTNLDTLSVIYWLAKSSDIHKDILTYCYHEYTRDPLYALQHLKSNSAIPEFSSMCDKLITTIHQVTLAEAFEDLIAERDNTMKVREVVQLEALKTKRNLAGPIATAPMMVWMVAVFILPIGIVAVRSAISMLGNLNM
;
A
#
# COMPACT_ATOMS: atom_id res chain seq x y z
N MET A 1 1.06 13.08 7.55
CA MET A 1 2.38 13.46 7.02
C MET A 1 2.37 13.84 5.55
N GLN A 2 1.99 12.99 4.58
CA GLN A 2 1.94 13.37 3.16
C GLN A 2 1.05 14.59 2.85
N ILE A 3 -0.12 14.69 3.48
CA ILE A 3 -1.02 15.85 3.32
C ILE A 3 -0.43 17.08 4.00
N SER A 4 0.27 16.94 5.13
CA SER A 4 0.94 18.07 5.80
C SER A 4 2.10 18.62 4.98
N SER A 5 2.92 17.77 4.38
CA SER A 5 4.01 18.21 3.50
C SER A 5 3.50 18.88 2.23
N LEU A 6 2.41 18.38 1.65
CA LEU A 6 1.72 19.00 0.52
C LEU A 6 1.08 20.34 0.89
N ALA A 7 0.51 20.43 2.09
CA ALA A 7 -0.11 21.66 2.59
C ALA A 7 0.91 22.76 2.81
N VAL A 8 2.07 22.44 3.39
CA VAL A 8 3.19 23.38 3.53
C VAL A 8 3.66 23.85 2.16
N TYR A 9 3.79 22.93 1.22
CA TYR A 9 4.28 23.18 -0.14
C TYR A 9 3.31 24.04 -0.99
N ASN A 10 2.00 23.83 -0.84
CA ASN A 10 0.95 24.46 -1.67
C ASN A 10 0.13 25.53 -0.94
N PHE A 11 0.57 26.04 0.20
CA PHE A 11 -0.18 27.02 1.03
C PHE A 11 -1.56 26.54 1.51
N LEU A 12 -1.82 25.24 1.45
CA LEU A 12 -3.05 24.67 1.97
C LEU A 12 -2.88 24.41 3.47
N GLU A 13 -3.84 24.82 4.26
CA GLU A 13 -3.85 24.46 5.67
C GLU A 13 -4.02 22.94 5.82
N ALA A 14 -2.96 22.24 6.20
CA ALA A 14 -2.94 20.78 6.35
C ALA A 14 -4.11 20.28 7.22
N ARG A 15 -4.44 21.03 8.26
CA ARG A 15 -5.52 20.71 9.19
C ARG A 15 -6.90 20.72 8.51
N VAL A 16 -7.17 21.72 7.68
CA VAL A 16 -8.46 21.84 6.97
C VAL A 16 -8.62 20.71 5.96
N ILE A 17 -7.56 20.41 5.23
CA ILE A 17 -7.59 19.32 4.23
C ILE A 17 -7.80 17.96 4.90
N THR A 18 -7.06 17.65 5.98
CA THR A 18 -7.21 16.37 6.70
C THR A 18 -8.59 16.22 7.29
N VAL A 19 -9.14 17.26 7.90
CA VAL A 19 -10.50 17.22 8.49
C VAL A 19 -11.56 17.04 7.40
N GLN A 20 -11.50 17.81 6.30
CA GLN A 20 -12.47 17.69 5.21
C GLN A 20 -12.42 16.32 4.52
N PHE A 21 -11.22 15.77 4.31
CA PHE A 21 -11.09 14.43 3.73
C PHE A 21 -11.56 13.35 4.70
N PHE A 22 -11.24 13.46 5.97
CA PHE A 22 -11.71 12.54 6.99
C PHE A 22 -13.25 12.56 7.09
N GLU A 23 -13.85 13.74 7.15
CA GLU A 23 -15.30 13.90 7.19
C GLU A 23 -15.99 13.31 5.95
N ARG A 24 -15.47 13.57 4.75
CA ARG A 24 -16.00 12.97 3.52
C ARG A 24 -15.83 11.44 3.49
N SER A 25 -14.70 10.93 3.98
CA SER A 25 -14.44 9.49 4.08
C SER A 25 -15.44 8.81 5.01
N VAL A 26 -15.65 9.37 6.19
CA VAL A 26 -16.60 8.83 7.15
C VAL A 26 -18.03 8.91 6.60
N LYS A 27 -18.45 10.04 6.03
CA LYS A 27 -19.79 10.18 5.43
C LYS A 27 -20.04 9.18 4.29
N SER A 28 -19.07 9.00 3.39
CA SER A 28 -19.21 8.04 2.30
C SER A 28 -19.19 6.59 2.79
N ALA A 29 -18.38 6.27 3.79
CA ALA A 29 -18.33 4.94 4.40
C ALA A 29 -19.66 4.59 5.09
N VAL A 30 -20.21 5.51 5.89
CA VAL A 30 -21.50 5.33 6.56
C VAL A 30 -22.65 5.23 5.55
N ALA A 31 -22.68 6.07 4.50
CA ALA A 31 -23.70 6.00 3.47
C ALA A 31 -23.67 4.66 2.72
N LEU A 32 -22.51 4.16 2.35
CA LEU A 32 -22.38 2.87 1.67
C LEU A 32 -22.67 1.68 2.60
N PHE A 33 -22.32 1.80 3.89
CA PHE A 33 -22.72 0.80 4.89
C PHE A 33 -24.24 0.71 4.98
N LEU A 34 -24.94 1.85 5.08
CA LEU A 34 -26.42 1.90 5.13
C LEU A 34 -27.06 1.36 3.85
N ILE A 35 -26.52 1.69 2.68
CA ILE A 35 -27.00 1.14 1.40
C ILE A 35 -26.82 -0.38 1.36
N GLY A 36 -25.69 -0.91 1.82
CA GLY A 36 -25.45 -2.34 1.89
C GLY A 36 -26.34 -3.06 2.89
N PHE A 37 -26.53 -2.46 4.07
CA PHE A 37 -27.35 -3.02 5.13
C PHE A 37 -28.86 -3.01 4.77
N ILE A 38 -29.38 -1.88 4.28
CA ILE A 38 -30.80 -1.73 3.94
C ILE A 38 -31.12 -2.39 2.58
N GLY A 39 -30.24 -2.23 1.59
CA GLY A 39 -30.50 -2.68 0.23
C GLY A 39 -30.29 -4.18 0.01
N LEU A 40 -29.35 -4.81 0.71
CA LEU A 40 -29.00 -6.23 0.58
C LEU A 40 -29.45 -7.06 1.80
N GLY A 41 -29.94 -6.42 2.85
CA GLY A 41 -30.46 -7.08 4.06
C GLY A 41 -29.40 -7.87 4.88
N ASP A 42 -28.11 -7.66 4.58
CA ASP A 42 -27.01 -8.40 5.21
C ASP A 42 -25.95 -7.44 5.76
N VAL A 43 -25.65 -7.57 7.05
CA VAL A 43 -24.62 -6.76 7.76
C VAL A 43 -23.25 -6.91 7.10
N ILE A 44 -22.94 -8.10 6.58
CA ILE A 44 -21.63 -8.37 5.94
C ILE A 44 -21.51 -7.56 4.65
N SER A 45 -22.56 -7.49 3.85
CA SER A 45 -22.59 -6.67 2.63
C SER A 45 -22.42 -5.19 2.94
N GLY A 46 -22.98 -4.70 4.06
CA GLY A 46 -22.74 -3.35 4.57
C GLY A 46 -21.27 -3.10 4.91
N PHE A 47 -20.64 -4.03 5.64
CA PHE A 47 -19.20 -3.94 5.96
C PHE A 47 -18.30 -3.98 4.72
N VAL A 48 -18.60 -4.81 3.74
CA VAL A 48 -17.86 -4.88 2.47
C VAL A 48 -17.94 -3.55 1.73
N LEU A 49 -19.12 -2.95 1.62
CA LEU A 49 -19.31 -1.64 0.98
C LEU A 49 -18.61 -0.51 1.75
N MET A 50 -18.61 -0.56 3.08
CA MET A 50 -17.87 0.37 3.92
C MET A 50 -16.35 0.29 3.69
N LEU A 51 -15.78 -0.91 3.66
CA LEU A 51 -14.35 -1.12 3.36
C LEU A 51 -14.01 -0.60 1.97
N LEU A 52 -14.87 -0.87 1.01
CA LEU A 52 -14.71 -0.43 -0.37
C LEU A 52 -14.75 1.10 -0.48
N ALA A 53 -15.65 1.76 0.27
CA ALA A 53 -15.67 3.22 0.38
C ALA A 53 -14.35 3.77 0.91
N PHE A 54 -13.83 3.17 1.98
CA PHE A 54 -12.55 3.58 2.57
C PHE A 54 -11.40 3.47 1.57
N VAL A 55 -11.34 2.37 0.82
CA VAL A 55 -10.35 2.15 -0.24
C VAL A 55 -10.49 3.17 -1.37
N MET A 56 -11.71 3.43 -1.84
CA MET A 56 -11.95 4.42 -2.90
C MET A 56 -11.55 5.84 -2.47
N VAL A 57 -11.85 6.21 -1.23
CA VAL A 57 -11.43 7.51 -0.68
C VAL A 57 -9.90 7.59 -0.59
N ASN A 58 -9.24 6.57 -0.06
CA ASN A 58 -7.78 6.52 0.00
C ASN A 58 -7.14 6.60 -1.39
N SER A 59 -7.66 5.86 -2.37
CA SER A 59 -7.22 5.94 -3.77
C SER A 59 -7.42 7.35 -4.36
N THR A 60 -8.54 8.00 -4.05
CA THR A 60 -8.82 9.36 -4.53
C THR A 60 -7.88 10.39 -3.91
N ILE A 61 -7.55 10.25 -2.62
CA ILE A 61 -6.56 11.10 -1.93
C ILE A 61 -5.19 10.94 -2.60
N ASN A 62 -4.74 9.71 -2.78
CA ASN A 62 -3.44 9.44 -3.43
C ASN A 62 -3.39 10.03 -4.85
N LYS A 63 -4.44 9.86 -5.66
CA LYS A 63 -4.53 10.45 -7.01
C LYS A 63 -4.47 11.99 -6.99
N ARG A 64 -5.05 12.63 -5.99
CA ARG A 64 -4.94 14.10 -5.84
C ARG A 64 -3.53 14.51 -5.46
N ILE A 65 -2.89 13.79 -4.54
CA ILE A 65 -1.50 14.03 -4.17
C ILE A 65 -0.58 13.89 -5.38
N ASP A 66 -0.74 12.81 -6.15
CA ASP A 66 0.04 12.59 -7.37
C ASP A 66 -0.23 13.65 -8.43
N GLY A 67 -1.48 14.10 -8.58
CA GLY A 67 -1.85 15.18 -9.49
C GLY A 67 -1.22 16.52 -9.13
N VAL A 68 -1.14 16.85 -7.83
CA VAL A 68 -0.46 18.07 -7.36
C VAL A 68 1.05 17.94 -7.58
N ASN A 69 1.66 16.80 -7.22
CA ASN A 69 3.08 16.56 -7.46
C ASN A 69 3.44 16.69 -8.95
N PHE A 70 2.60 16.12 -9.82
CA PHE A 70 2.78 16.21 -11.26
C PHE A 70 2.68 17.65 -11.78
N SER A 71 1.68 18.42 -11.33
CA SER A 71 1.51 19.82 -11.72
C SER A 71 2.66 20.69 -11.22
N THR A 72 3.18 20.39 -10.02
CA THR A 72 4.36 21.06 -9.45
C THR A 72 5.62 20.79 -10.28
N LEU A 73 5.88 19.53 -10.64
CA LEU A 73 7.02 19.17 -11.51
C LEU A 73 6.95 19.86 -12.87
N LYS A 74 5.77 19.86 -13.50
CA LYS A 74 5.57 20.58 -14.77
C LYS A 74 5.75 22.08 -14.65
N ALA A 75 5.33 22.67 -13.53
CA ALA A 75 5.57 24.07 -13.22
C ALA A 75 7.07 24.34 -13.00
N THR A 76 7.79 23.43 -12.33
CA THR A 76 9.24 23.52 -12.11
C THR A 76 10.01 23.49 -13.44
N SER A 77 9.65 22.63 -14.39
CA SER A 77 10.28 22.60 -15.72
C SER A 77 10.16 23.95 -16.45
N ARG A 78 8.99 24.60 -16.37
CA ARG A 78 8.76 25.94 -16.95
C ARG A 78 9.56 27.03 -16.23
N LEU A 79 9.60 26.95 -14.89
CA LEU A 79 10.37 27.87 -14.07
C LEU A 79 11.86 27.83 -14.41
N LEU A 80 12.43 26.63 -14.54
CA LEU A 80 13.84 26.43 -14.89
C LEU A 80 14.19 27.05 -16.25
N LEU A 81 13.31 26.93 -17.23
CA LEU A 81 13.48 27.60 -18.53
C LEU A 81 13.49 29.11 -18.34
N SER A 82 12.54 29.67 -17.59
CA SER A 82 12.44 31.10 -17.35
C SER A 82 13.67 31.64 -16.60
N ILE A 83 14.14 30.96 -15.56
CA ILE A 83 15.37 31.32 -14.83
C ILE A 83 16.58 31.31 -15.79
N ARG A 84 16.72 30.28 -16.62
CA ARG A 84 17.80 30.15 -17.59
C ARG A 84 17.81 31.30 -18.60
N GLU A 85 16.63 31.70 -19.11
CA GLU A 85 16.47 32.81 -20.04
C GLU A 85 16.79 34.17 -19.36
N CYS A 86 16.28 34.40 -18.15
CA CYS A 86 16.57 35.62 -17.37
C CYS A 86 18.06 35.74 -17.05
N TYR A 87 18.67 34.63 -16.61
CA TYR A 87 20.09 34.59 -16.30
C TYR A 87 20.98 34.91 -17.52
N THR A 88 20.58 34.50 -18.73
CA THR A 88 21.30 34.83 -19.96
C THR A 88 21.36 36.36 -20.19
N ARG A 89 20.37 37.15 -19.67
CA ARG A 89 20.31 38.59 -19.77
C ARG A 89 21.04 39.31 -18.65
N VAL A 90 20.80 38.85 -17.40
CA VAL A 90 21.22 39.59 -16.20
C VAL A 90 22.57 39.12 -15.65
N ARG A 91 22.92 37.82 -15.86
CA ARG A 91 24.14 37.16 -15.35
C ARG A 91 24.35 37.27 -13.83
N ASN A 92 23.27 37.41 -13.11
CA ASN A 92 23.24 37.43 -11.64
C ASN A 92 22.14 36.49 -11.17
N VAL A 93 22.45 35.56 -10.26
CA VAL A 93 21.51 34.53 -9.83
C VAL A 93 20.30 35.09 -9.10
N PRO A 94 20.43 35.94 -8.06
CA PRO A 94 19.31 36.56 -7.40
C PRO A 94 18.39 37.33 -8.36
N ASP A 95 18.96 38.13 -9.24
CA ASP A 95 18.20 38.94 -10.19
C ASP A 95 17.47 38.07 -11.22
N ALA A 96 18.12 37.01 -11.68
CA ALA A 96 17.50 36.06 -12.60
C ALA A 96 16.32 35.29 -11.96
N ILE A 97 16.38 35.02 -10.67
CA ILE A 97 15.28 34.40 -9.92
C ILE A 97 14.12 35.40 -9.76
N ASN A 98 14.43 36.65 -9.44
CA ASN A 98 13.43 37.71 -9.25
C ASN A 98 12.69 38.05 -10.54
N ASP A 99 13.40 38.09 -11.68
CA ASP A 99 12.84 38.46 -12.99
C ASP A 99 12.17 37.27 -13.71
N ALA A 100 12.31 36.06 -13.18
CA ALA A 100 11.74 34.86 -13.77
C ALA A 100 10.20 34.87 -13.71
N ASN A 101 9.56 34.35 -14.77
CA ASN A 101 8.12 34.14 -14.78
C ASN A 101 7.74 32.95 -13.87
N VAL A 102 7.35 33.25 -12.64
CA VAL A 102 7.08 32.25 -11.59
C VAL A 102 5.64 31.75 -11.68
N PRO A 103 5.41 30.45 -11.90
CA PRO A 103 4.07 29.87 -11.79
C PRO A 103 3.49 30.05 -10.37
N PRO A 104 2.18 30.35 -10.21
CA PRO A 104 1.57 30.63 -8.90
C PRO A 104 1.80 29.51 -7.86
N ILE A 105 1.84 28.26 -8.30
CA ILE A 105 2.07 27.09 -7.44
C ILE A 105 3.48 27.07 -6.82
N LEU A 106 4.46 27.76 -7.40
CA LEU A 106 5.86 27.78 -6.96
C LEU A 106 6.28 29.11 -6.32
N GLN A 107 5.37 30.08 -6.21
CA GLN A 107 5.72 31.44 -5.78
C GLN A 107 6.40 31.50 -4.41
N ARG A 108 5.87 30.76 -3.43
CA ARG A 108 6.49 30.68 -2.09
C ARG A 108 7.86 30.05 -2.14
N THR A 109 7.99 28.95 -2.88
CA THR A 109 9.24 28.22 -3.04
C THR A 109 10.32 29.09 -3.65
N VAL A 110 9.97 29.82 -4.72
CA VAL A 110 10.89 30.75 -5.40
C VAL A 110 11.28 31.91 -4.50
N ASN A 111 10.34 32.47 -3.75
CA ASN A 111 10.64 33.51 -2.76
C ASN A 111 11.59 32.99 -1.66
N SER A 112 11.42 31.75 -1.21
CA SER A 112 12.34 31.14 -0.25
C SER A 112 13.73 30.95 -0.85
N ILE A 113 13.85 30.50 -2.10
CA ILE A 113 15.13 30.36 -2.82
C ILE A 113 15.78 31.74 -3.02
N TYR A 114 15.01 32.76 -3.41
CA TYR A 114 15.51 34.13 -3.51
C TYR A 114 16.09 34.64 -2.18
N LEU A 115 15.40 34.42 -1.06
CA LEU A 115 15.89 34.79 0.26
C LEU A 115 17.16 34.02 0.67
N ILE A 116 17.31 32.78 0.24
CA ILE A 116 18.53 31.99 0.46
C ILE A 116 19.72 32.61 -0.29
N THR A 117 19.51 33.16 -1.50
CA THR A 117 20.57 33.73 -2.32
C THR A 117 20.95 35.17 -1.93
N THR A 118 20.14 35.86 -1.13
CA THR A 118 20.32 37.30 -0.82
C THR A 118 20.54 37.61 0.65
N ALA A 119 20.24 36.68 1.56
CA ALA A 119 20.33 36.90 3.00
C ALA A 119 21.71 36.62 3.57
N ASN A 120 22.11 37.30 4.63
CA ASN A 120 23.36 37.06 5.36
C ASN A 120 23.39 35.71 6.11
N ASP A 121 22.20 35.16 6.44
CA ASP A 121 21.98 33.88 7.10
C ASP A 121 21.62 32.75 6.10
N ALA A 122 22.17 32.82 4.90
CA ALA A 122 21.82 31.97 3.76
C ALA A 122 21.92 30.47 4.06
N GLU A 123 22.97 30.02 4.75
CA GLU A 123 23.18 28.61 5.10
C GLU A 123 22.10 28.09 6.06
N GLU A 124 21.77 28.86 7.10
CA GLU A 124 20.71 28.49 8.04
C GLU A 124 19.33 28.40 7.37
N ARG A 125 19.05 29.36 6.45
CA ARG A 125 17.83 29.35 5.64
C ARG A 125 17.77 28.15 4.70
N LEU A 126 18.89 27.81 4.08
CA LEU A 126 18.98 26.63 3.23
C LEU A 126 18.74 25.35 4.04
N HIS A 127 19.29 25.27 5.26
CA HIS A 127 19.06 24.12 6.13
C HIS A 127 17.59 23.98 6.50
N ARG A 128 16.92 25.06 6.90
CA ARG A 128 15.45 25.06 7.16
C ARG A 128 14.65 24.70 5.91
N PHE A 129 15.05 25.21 4.75
CA PHE A 129 14.41 24.87 3.49
C PHE A 129 14.49 23.36 3.18
N TYR A 130 15.61 22.71 3.50
CA TYR A 130 15.74 21.25 3.34
C TYR A 130 14.79 20.46 4.24
N GLU A 131 14.53 20.95 5.45
CA GLU A 131 13.57 20.32 6.37
C GLU A 131 12.10 20.51 5.91
N GLU A 132 11.79 21.67 5.35
CA GLU A 132 10.44 22.01 4.91
C GLU A 132 10.09 21.49 3.52
N CYS A 133 11.06 21.38 2.61
CA CYS A 133 10.83 21.01 1.22
C CYS A 133 11.00 19.49 1.00
N PRO A 134 9.92 18.74 0.76
CA PRO A 134 9.99 17.30 0.55
C PRO A 134 10.49 16.91 -0.85
N ASN A 135 10.53 17.87 -1.81
CA ASN A 135 10.91 17.58 -3.18
C ASN A 135 12.41 17.74 -3.38
N ARG A 136 13.07 16.63 -3.69
CA ARG A 136 14.51 16.53 -3.92
C ARG A 136 15.01 17.45 -5.02
N ILE A 137 14.32 17.50 -6.17
CA ILE A 137 14.74 18.31 -7.32
C ILE A 137 14.75 19.80 -6.97
N ILE A 138 13.77 20.25 -6.19
CA ILE A 138 13.70 21.65 -5.75
C ILE A 138 14.78 21.95 -4.71
N ARG A 139 15.14 20.97 -3.86
CA ARG A 139 16.29 21.12 -2.95
C ARG A 139 17.59 21.27 -3.76
N THR A 140 17.79 20.45 -4.80
CA THR A 140 18.96 20.59 -5.70
C THR A 140 18.96 21.94 -6.40
N LEU A 141 17.80 22.44 -6.85
CA LEU A 141 17.71 23.80 -7.42
C LEU A 141 18.12 24.88 -6.42
N ALA A 142 17.62 24.83 -5.18
CA ALA A 142 17.98 25.77 -4.13
C ALA A 142 19.49 25.73 -3.83
N THR A 143 20.09 24.53 -3.75
CA THR A 143 21.54 24.35 -3.57
C THR A 143 22.33 24.95 -4.71
N THR A 144 21.93 24.67 -5.95
CA THR A 144 22.61 25.21 -7.14
C THR A 144 22.55 26.73 -7.15
N CYS A 145 21.39 27.32 -6.84
CA CYS A 145 21.25 28.76 -6.74
C CYS A 145 22.11 29.35 -5.61
N TYR A 146 22.14 28.72 -4.43
CA TYR A 146 22.96 29.14 -3.30
C TYR A 146 24.45 29.15 -3.62
N ILE A 147 24.99 27.99 -4.08
CA ILE A 147 26.41 27.84 -4.38
C ILE A 147 26.85 28.83 -5.47
N ARG A 148 26.03 29.01 -6.51
CA ARG A 148 26.37 29.91 -7.61
C ARG A 148 26.18 31.38 -7.27
N ALA A 149 25.32 31.73 -6.33
CA ALA A 149 25.21 33.10 -5.82
C ALA A 149 26.46 33.48 -4.99
N ASP A 150 27.05 32.48 -4.27
CA ASP A 150 28.21 32.70 -3.41
C ASP A 150 29.54 32.73 -4.20
N VAL A 151 29.71 31.78 -5.14
CA VAL A 151 30.96 31.62 -5.92
C VAL A 151 31.05 32.61 -7.08
N GLY A 152 29.92 33.03 -7.64
CA GLY A 152 29.86 33.86 -8.85
C GLY A 152 30.24 33.09 -10.14
N GLU A 153 30.41 33.82 -11.25
CA GLU A 153 30.88 33.27 -12.53
C GLU A 153 31.99 34.13 -13.10
N ASP A 154 33.14 33.52 -13.34
CA ASP A 154 34.33 34.20 -13.85
C ASP A 154 34.44 34.17 -15.40
N ASP A 155 33.84 33.19 -16.09
CA ASP A 155 33.97 33.02 -17.55
C ASP A 155 32.66 33.35 -18.30
N PRO A 156 32.68 34.38 -19.17
CA PRO A 156 31.51 34.75 -19.99
C PRO A 156 31.19 33.73 -21.10
N LYS A 157 32.11 32.84 -21.46
CA LYS A 157 31.90 31.84 -22.52
C LYS A 157 31.36 30.52 -21.97
N HIS A 158 31.67 30.20 -20.72
CA HIS A 158 31.21 29.00 -20.06
C HIS A 158 30.37 29.40 -18.85
N SER A 159 29.09 29.00 -18.84
CA SER A 159 28.18 29.38 -17.76
C SER A 159 27.72 28.12 -17.00
N PRO A 160 28.44 27.74 -15.95
CA PRO A 160 28.13 26.53 -15.16
C PRO A 160 26.71 26.59 -14.54
N PHE A 161 26.23 27.78 -14.17
CA PHE A 161 24.86 27.92 -13.66
C PHE A 161 23.81 27.53 -14.72
N LYS A 162 23.99 27.98 -15.96
CA LYS A 162 23.10 27.67 -17.07
C LYS A 162 23.10 26.19 -17.43
N GLU A 163 24.23 25.53 -17.31
CA GLU A 163 24.38 24.09 -17.50
C GLU A 163 23.75 23.32 -16.35
N GLY A 164 23.98 23.71 -15.11
CA GLY A 164 23.34 23.14 -13.91
C GLY A 164 21.82 23.22 -13.96
N ILE A 165 21.26 24.37 -14.33
CA ILE A 165 19.81 24.53 -14.56
C ILE A 165 19.32 23.60 -15.69
N GLY A 166 20.11 23.44 -16.74
CA GLY A 166 19.82 22.47 -17.82
C GLY A 166 19.75 21.03 -17.32
N LEU A 167 20.72 20.60 -16.51
CA LEU A 167 20.75 19.27 -15.88
C LEU A 167 19.53 19.02 -15.00
N ILE A 168 19.19 19.98 -14.14
CA ILE A 168 18.01 19.89 -13.26
C ILE A 168 16.73 19.81 -14.10
N LYS A 169 16.64 20.58 -15.19
CA LYS A 169 15.47 20.53 -16.08
C LYS A 169 15.32 19.14 -16.73
N ASP A 170 16.40 18.57 -17.22
CA ASP A 170 16.38 17.24 -17.84
C ASP A 170 15.93 16.17 -16.81
N GLU A 171 16.34 16.32 -15.56
CA GLU A 171 15.90 15.45 -14.45
C GLU A 171 14.39 15.62 -14.16
N VAL A 172 13.89 16.87 -14.14
CA VAL A 172 12.44 17.15 -13.99
C VAL A 172 11.65 16.50 -15.13
N ASP A 173 12.10 16.67 -16.36
CA ASP A 173 11.41 16.15 -17.55
C ASP A 173 11.38 14.60 -17.52
N MET A 174 12.45 13.96 -17.09
CA MET A 174 12.47 12.50 -16.87
C MET A 174 11.52 12.06 -15.77
N GLU A 175 11.47 12.77 -14.64
CA GLU A 175 10.56 12.44 -13.54
C GLU A 175 9.09 12.62 -13.97
N VAL A 176 8.78 13.64 -14.76
CA VAL A 176 7.45 13.83 -15.38
C VAL A 176 7.09 12.64 -16.26
N ARG A 177 8.01 12.17 -17.13
CA ARG A 177 7.80 10.98 -17.96
C ARG A 177 7.61 9.73 -17.10
N ARG A 178 8.40 9.55 -16.06
CA ARG A 178 8.29 8.44 -15.11
C ARG A 178 6.89 8.40 -14.47
N GLN A 179 6.38 9.54 -14.00
CA GLN A 179 5.04 9.62 -13.39
C GLN A 179 3.92 9.34 -14.41
N ILE A 180 4.06 9.81 -15.64
CA ILE A 180 3.10 9.47 -16.72
C ILE A 180 3.07 7.96 -16.95
N ASN A 181 4.24 7.34 -17.13
CA ASN A 181 4.34 5.90 -17.38
C ASN A 181 3.84 5.08 -16.18
N GLN A 182 4.14 5.50 -14.96
CA GLN A 182 3.64 4.87 -13.74
C GLN A 182 2.10 4.94 -13.69
N ASN A 183 1.53 6.10 -13.91
CA ASN A 183 0.07 6.26 -13.93
C ASN A 183 -0.59 5.40 -14.99
N LEU A 184 -0.04 5.32 -16.21
CA LEU A 184 -0.56 4.48 -17.27
C LEU A 184 -0.50 2.99 -16.93
N MET A 185 0.57 2.54 -16.27
CA MET A 185 0.78 1.13 -15.95
C MET A 185 -0.02 0.64 -14.74
N PHE A 186 -0.26 1.51 -13.74
CA PHE A 186 -0.84 1.11 -12.45
C PHE A 186 -2.29 1.56 -12.24
N LYS A 187 -2.81 2.48 -13.05
CA LYS A 187 -4.16 3.07 -12.87
C LYS A 187 -5.29 2.05 -12.74
N SER A 188 -5.21 0.92 -13.43
CA SER A 188 -6.21 -0.15 -13.39
C SER A 188 -5.98 -1.16 -12.29
N LEU A 189 -4.75 -1.28 -11.76
CA LEU A 189 -4.39 -2.31 -10.80
C LEU A 189 -4.94 -2.04 -9.40
N ASP A 190 -5.15 -0.78 -9.02
CA ASP A 190 -5.63 -0.41 -7.67
C ASP A 190 -7.05 -0.91 -7.38
N VAL A 191 -7.91 -1.00 -8.40
CA VAL A 191 -9.32 -1.39 -8.26
C VAL A 191 -9.51 -2.90 -8.47
N LEU A 192 -8.61 -3.54 -9.21
CA LEU A 192 -8.74 -4.94 -9.62
C LEU A 192 -8.94 -5.94 -8.46
N PRO A 193 -8.25 -5.82 -7.31
CA PRO A 193 -8.45 -6.71 -6.16
C PRO A 193 -9.87 -6.72 -5.61
N PHE A 194 -10.65 -5.66 -5.82
CA PHE A 194 -12.01 -5.51 -5.30
C PHE A 194 -13.10 -5.97 -6.25
N VAL A 195 -12.78 -6.26 -7.50
CA VAL A 195 -13.74 -6.77 -8.50
C VAL A 195 -14.52 -7.99 -7.99
N PRO A 196 -13.90 -8.98 -7.31
CA PRO A 196 -14.62 -10.11 -6.75
C PRO A 196 -15.71 -9.73 -5.76
N LEU A 197 -15.52 -8.67 -4.96
CA LEU A 197 -16.52 -8.23 -3.97
C LEU A 197 -17.78 -7.68 -4.63
N PHE A 198 -17.65 -7.01 -5.77
CA PHE A 198 -18.80 -6.50 -6.55
C PHE A 198 -19.53 -7.63 -7.28
N LEU A 199 -18.79 -8.62 -7.77
CA LEU A 199 -19.36 -9.73 -8.53
C LEU A 199 -19.96 -10.82 -7.62
N TYR A 200 -19.57 -10.85 -6.35
CA TYR A 200 -20.00 -11.91 -5.43
C TYR A 200 -21.53 -11.99 -5.26
N PRO A 201 -22.26 -10.90 -4.87
CA PRO A 201 -23.70 -10.99 -4.63
C PRO A 201 -24.50 -11.40 -5.87
N PRO A 202 -24.37 -10.75 -7.05
CA PRO A 202 -25.17 -11.10 -8.22
C PRO A 202 -24.89 -12.51 -8.72
N ILE A 203 -23.62 -12.95 -8.65
CA ILE A 203 -23.26 -14.31 -9.09
C ILE A 203 -23.75 -15.35 -8.09
N GLN A 204 -23.69 -15.09 -6.79
CA GLN A 204 -24.28 -15.97 -5.79
C GLN A 204 -25.77 -16.18 -6.03
N ILE A 205 -26.53 -15.10 -6.26
CA ILE A 205 -27.99 -15.15 -6.52
C ILE A 205 -28.25 -15.95 -7.81
N PHE A 206 -27.50 -15.67 -8.87
CA PHE A 206 -27.65 -16.39 -10.13
C PHE A 206 -27.34 -17.88 -9.96
N TYR A 207 -26.28 -18.21 -9.24
CA TYR A 207 -25.80 -19.57 -9.06
C TYR A 207 -26.77 -20.41 -8.21
N VAL A 208 -27.29 -19.82 -7.13
CA VAL A 208 -28.32 -20.47 -6.29
C VAL A 208 -29.60 -20.74 -7.08
N LYS A 209 -30.00 -19.83 -7.99
CA LYS A 209 -31.18 -20.05 -8.86
C LYS A 209 -30.95 -21.12 -9.93
N MET A 210 -29.73 -21.25 -10.44
CA MET A 210 -29.39 -22.26 -11.45
C MET A 210 -29.22 -23.67 -10.85
N ILE A 211 -28.63 -23.78 -9.68
CA ILE A 211 -28.33 -25.03 -8.99
C ILE A 211 -28.84 -24.94 -7.56
N SER A 212 -30.11 -25.26 -7.34
CA SER A 212 -30.77 -25.15 -6.03
C SER A 212 -30.04 -25.87 -4.89
N ALA A 213 -29.39 -27.00 -5.18
CA ALA A 213 -28.59 -27.75 -4.21
C ALA A 213 -27.41 -26.93 -3.62
N THR A 214 -26.93 -25.89 -4.31
CA THR A 214 -25.85 -25.03 -3.81
C THR A 214 -26.34 -24.01 -2.79
N ALA A 215 -27.65 -23.72 -2.74
CA ALA A 215 -28.24 -22.83 -1.75
C ALA A 215 -27.88 -23.26 -0.33
N ALA A 216 -28.03 -24.54 -0.02
CA ALA A 216 -27.68 -25.11 1.27
C ALA A 216 -26.18 -24.96 1.64
N VAL A 217 -25.28 -24.86 0.66
CA VAL A 217 -23.85 -24.61 0.91
C VAL A 217 -23.62 -23.14 1.23
N PHE A 218 -24.22 -22.20 0.49
CA PHE A 218 -24.02 -20.76 0.70
C PHE A 218 -24.69 -20.24 1.97
N GLU A 219 -25.78 -20.85 2.41
CA GLU A 219 -26.48 -20.54 3.66
C GLU A 219 -25.89 -21.23 4.89
N SER A 220 -25.03 -22.23 4.68
CA SER A 220 -24.29 -22.91 5.76
C SER A 220 -23.09 -22.09 6.26
N GLY A 221 -22.50 -22.50 7.40
CA GLY A 221 -21.25 -21.94 7.93
C GLY A 221 -20.11 -21.95 6.92
N ILE A 222 -20.10 -22.90 5.96
CA ILE A 222 -19.10 -22.97 4.88
C ILE A 222 -19.27 -21.77 3.92
N GLY A 223 -20.50 -21.39 3.58
CA GLY A 223 -20.75 -20.22 2.73
C GLY A 223 -20.24 -18.92 3.34
N TYR A 224 -20.41 -18.75 4.64
CA TYR A 224 -19.86 -17.57 5.37
C TYR A 224 -18.33 -17.61 5.42
N LEU A 225 -17.74 -18.77 5.55
CA LEU A 225 -16.27 -18.92 5.49
C LEU A 225 -15.73 -18.57 4.10
N ILE A 226 -16.43 -18.95 3.03
CA ILE A 226 -16.10 -18.55 1.66
C ILE A 226 -16.09 -17.01 1.52
N LYS A 227 -17.13 -16.32 2.02
CA LYS A 227 -17.21 -14.86 2.03
C LYS A 227 -16.00 -14.25 2.75
N LEU A 228 -15.66 -14.77 3.93
CA LEU A 228 -14.52 -14.30 4.72
C LEU A 228 -13.19 -14.45 3.98
N VAL A 229 -12.94 -15.59 3.39
CA VAL A 229 -11.69 -15.86 2.64
C VAL A 229 -11.55 -14.91 1.45
N VAL A 230 -12.63 -14.64 0.72
CA VAL A 230 -12.62 -13.69 -0.40
C VAL A 230 -12.31 -12.28 0.10
N ILE A 231 -12.98 -11.81 1.17
CA ILE A 231 -12.74 -10.47 1.73
C ILE A 231 -11.28 -10.33 2.20
N LEU A 232 -10.77 -11.30 2.96
CA LEU A 232 -9.39 -11.29 3.44
C LEU A 232 -8.38 -11.28 2.28
N SER A 233 -8.61 -12.10 1.24
CA SER A 233 -7.73 -12.12 0.07
C SER A 233 -7.68 -10.76 -0.63
N CYS A 234 -8.82 -10.07 -0.78
CA CYS A 234 -8.89 -8.73 -1.36
C CYS A 234 -8.11 -7.71 -0.53
N LEU A 235 -8.25 -7.73 0.80
CA LEU A 235 -7.57 -6.79 1.69
C LEU A 235 -6.05 -7.02 1.72
N ILE A 236 -5.60 -8.26 1.80
CA ILE A 236 -4.18 -8.62 1.80
C ILE A 236 -3.53 -8.21 0.47
N CYS A 237 -4.16 -8.57 -0.65
CA CYS A 237 -3.63 -8.22 -1.97
C CYS A 237 -3.61 -6.71 -2.19
N TYR A 238 -4.63 -5.96 -1.76
CA TYR A 238 -4.64 -4.51 -1.80
C TYR A 238 -3.52 -3.90 -0.95
N TYR A 239 -3.30 -4.40 0.27
CA TYR A 239 -2.21 -3.93 1.13
C TYR A 239 -0.84 -4.15 0.47
N ILE A 240 -0.60 -5.32 -0.09
CA ILE A 240 0.65 -5.63 -0.80
C ILE A 240 0.79 -4.73 -2.04
N LEU A 241 -0.29 -4.53 -2.80
CA LEU A 241 -0.28 -3.70 -4.00
C LEU A 241 0.02 -2.23 -3.69
N THR A 242 -0.61 -1.68 -2.65
CA THR A 242 -0.33 -0.31 -2.19
C THR A 242 1.11 -0.18 -1.69
N THR A 243 1.65 -1.21 -1.07
CA THR A 243 3.06 -1.24 -0.65
C THR A 243 4.00 -1.23 -1.85
N ILE A 244 3.72 -2.01 -2.90
CA ILE A 244 4.52 -2.01 -4.14
C ILE A 244 4.42 -0.66 -4.87
N ASN A 245 3.22 -0.11 -4.99
CA ASN A 245 2.99 1.14 -5.71
C ASN A 245 3.63 2.35 -4.98
N ASN A 246 3.57 2.35 -3.65
CA ASN A 246 4.13 3.41 -2.82
C ASN A 246 5.60 3.20 -2.42
N ALA A 247 6.21 2.09 -2.86
CA ALA A 247 7.62 1.80 -2.59
C ALA A 247 8.55 2.72 -3.39
N SER A 248 8.59 4.01 -3.01
CA SER A 248 9.84 4.73 -3.00
C SER A 248 10.51 4.37 -1.66
N VAL A 249 11.71 3.83 -1.70
CA VAL A 249 12.43 3.28 -0.55
C VAL A 249 12.54 4.28 0.61
N ALA A 250 12.69 5.55 0.30
CA ALA A 250 12.77 6.65 1.29
C ALA A 250 11.46 6.92 2.06
N ARG A 251 10.28 6.61 1.48
CA ARG A 251 8.98 6.91 2.12
C ARG A 251 8.46 5.80 3.03
N THR A 252 9.00 4.59 2.94
CA THR A 252 8.45 3.44 3.67
C THR A 252 8.89 3.42 5.13
N ASP A 253 10.06 3.97 5.45
CA ASP A 253 10.58 3.97 6.81
C ASP A 253 9.83 4.98 7.70
N ASP A 254 9.44 6.14 7.18
CA ASP A 254 8.66 7.14 7.94
C ASP A 254 7.24 6.71 8.33
N ARG A 255 6.62 5.80 7.56
CA ARG A 255 5.25 5.32 7.86
C ARG A 255 5.16 4.36 9.04
N LEU A 256 6.25 3.71 9.39
CA LEU A 256 6.33 2.73 10.49
C LEU A 256 6.91 3.33 11.78
N GLN A 257 7.16 4.65 11.83
CA GLN A 257 7.62 5.34 13.03
C GLN A 257 6.71 5.08 14.25
N SER A 258 5.40 4.91 14.05
CA SER A 258 4.47 4.61 15.15
C SER A 258 4.74 3.26 15.83
N LEU A 259 5.21 2.25 15.10
CA LEU A 259 5.59 0.96 15.69
C LEU A 259 7.02 0.98 16.24
N THR A 260 7.91 1.80 15.68
CA THR A 260 9.25 2.02 16.26
C THR A 260 9.16 2.79 17.57
N GLU A 261 8.23 3.73 17.71
CA GLU A 261 7.96 4.41 18.98
C GLU A 261 7.56 3.43 20.10
N LEU A 262 6.80 2.37 19.79
CA LEU A 262 6.47 1.31 20.74
C LEU A 262 7.71 0.55 21.27
N MET A 263 8.77 0.43 20.45
CA MET A 263 10.01 -0.23 20.86
C MET A 263 10.89 0.62 21.81
N TYR A 264 10.62 1.92 21.97
CA TYR A 264 11.27 2.73 23.01
C TYR A 264 10.85 2.31 24.43
N HIS A 265 9.73 1.57 24.56
CA HIS A 265 9.36 0.98 25.84
C HIS A 265 10.23 -0.25 26.14
N GLU A 266 11.01 -0.18 27.20
CA GLU A 266 11.98 -1.22 27.61
C GLU A 266 11.38 -2.63 27.73
N LYS A 267 10.11 -2.74 28.18
CA LYS A 267 9.41 -4.03 28.29
C LYS A 267 9.14 -4.66 26.92
N ILE A 268 8.77 -3.83 25.93
CA ILE A 268 8.48 -4.29 24.57
C ILE A 268 9.78 -4.66 23.86
N ALA A 269 10.84 -3.88 24.04
CA ALA A 269 12.15 -4.19 23.50
C ALA A 269 12.73 -5.51 24.02
N ARG A 270 12.62 -5.77 25.34
CA ARG A 270 13.01 -7.07 25.92
C ARG A 270 12.19 -8.23 25.37
N PHE A 271 10.88 -8.03 25.21
CA PHE A 271 10.00 -9.05 24.60
C PHE A 271 10.38 -9.30 23.14
N ALA A 272 10.60 -8.25 22.33
CA ALA A 272 11.03 -8.38 20.95
C ALA A 272 12.34 -9.16 20.81
N HIS A 273 13.31 -8.92 21.71
CA HIS A 273 14.57 -9.66 21.73
C HIS A 273 14.37 -11.17 22.00
N THR A 274 13.39 -11.57 22.80
CA THR A 274 13.08 -12.99 23.04
C THR A 274 12.49 -13.70 21.81
N LEU A 275 11.89 -12.96 20.87
CA LEU A 275 11.27 -13.49 19.66
C LEU A 275 12.30 -13.79 18.56
N VAL A 276 13.51 -13.30 18.69
CA VAL A 276 14.58 -13.54 17.70
C VAL A 276 15.06 -14.99 17.78
N PRO A 277 15.14 -15.71 16.64
CA PRO A 277 15.60 -17.10 16.65
C PRO A 277 17.02 -17.22 17.16
N LYS A 278 17.26 -18.22 18.03
CA LYS A 278 18.61 -18.53 18.58
C LYS A 278 19.59 -19.06 17.54
N ASN A 279 19.10 -19.48 16.38
CA ASN A 279 19.94 -20.03 15.30
C ASN A 279 20.71 -18.93 14.58
N PHE A 280 22.04 -18.91 14.77
CA PHE A 280 22.95 -17.91 14.20
C PHE A 280 22.86 -17.79 12.67
N ARG A 281 22.75 -18.91 11.93
CA ARG A 281 22.62 -18.87 10.45
C ARG A 281 21.36 -18.17 9.99
N LYS A 282 20.21 -18.39 10.69
CA LYS A 282 18.96 -17.68 10.35
C LYS A 282 19.05 -16.20 10.65
N ARG A 283 19.66 -15.82 11.79
CA ARG A 283 19.90 -14.41 12.14
C ARG A 283 20.73 -13.72 11.07
N LEU A 284 21.90 -14.28 10.75
CA LEU A 284 22.84 -13.71 9.78
C LEU A 284 22.19 -13.58 8.38
N ASN A 285 21.42 -14.58 7.93
CA ASN A 285 20.74 -14.53 6.64
C ASN A 285 19.65 -13.45 6.61
N THR A 286 18.89 -13.27 7.71
CA THR A 286 17.87 -12.22 7.78
C THR A 286 18.51 -10.85 7.85
N GLU A 287 19.60 -10.70 8.62
CA GLU A 287 20.38 -9.47 8.72
C GLU A 287 20.99 -9.07 7.37
N LYS A 288 21.61 -10.01 6.65
CA LYS A 288 22.07 -9.77 5.27
C LYS A 288 20.96 -9.34 4.32
N LYS A 289 19.77 -9.92 4.44
CA LYS A 289 18.61 -9.51 3.63
C LYS A 289 18.13 -8.11 4.00
N LEU A 290 18.08 -7.77 5.29
CA LEU A 290 17.72 -6.43 5.76
C LEU A 290 18.71 -5.38 5.26
N HIS A 291 20.01 -5.62 5.42
CA HIS A 291 21.05 -4.74 4.88
C HIS A 291 21.00 -4.63 3.35
N GLY A 292 20.79 -5.74 2.63
CA GLY A 292 20.63 -5.73 1.17
C GLY A 292 19.37 -5.01 0.68
N CYS A 293 18.39 -4.81 1.57
CA CYS A 293 17.19 -4.01 1.29
C CYS A 293 17.33 -2.55 1.72
N LEU A 294 18.51 -2.12 2.18
CA LEU A 294 18.75 -0.78 2.73
C LEU A 294 17.64 -0.38 3.74
N SER A 295 17.28 -1.31 4.61
CA SER A 295 16.26 -1.10 5.63
C SER A 295 16.91 -0.66 6.93
N SER A 296 16.44 0.42 7.52
CA SER A 296 16.85 0.89 8.86
C SER A 296 16.30 0.00 9.99
N LYS A 297 15.48 -1.02 9.65
CA LYS A 297 14.89 -1.92 10.64
C LYS A 297 15.93 -2.80 11.30
N THR A 298 15.93 -2.81 12.63
CA THR A 298 16.72 -3.76 13.40
C THR A 298 16.14 -5.18 13.29
N LEU A 299 16.97 -6.19 13.54
CA LEU A 299 16.56 -7.59 13.53
C LEU A 299 15.42 -7.85 14.52
N ASP A 300 15.50 -7.27 15.73
CA ASP A 300 14.50 -7.42 16.78
C ASP A 300 13.14 -6.85 16.35
N TYR A 301 13.17 -5.67 15.70
CA TYR A 301 11.96 -5.04 15.15
C TYR A 301 11.30 -5.89 14.06
N PHE A 302 12.09 -6.46 13.15
CA PHE A 302 11.57 -7.28 12.06
C PHE A 302 10.86 -8.55 12.57
N TYR A 303 11.43 -9.22 13.57
CA TYR A 303 10.77 -10.39 14.17
C TYR A 303 9.54 -9.99 14.97
N PHE A 304 9.60 -8.89 15.72
CA PHE A 304 8.43 -8.34 16.41
C PHE A 304 7.28 -8.04 15.43
N GLU A 305 7.58 -7.37 14.32
CA GLU A 305 6.61 -7.08 13.25
C GLU A 305 5.95 -8.38 12.71
N LYS A 306 6.71 -9.45 12.51
CA LYS A 306 6.18 -10.75 12.05
C LYS A 306 5.15 -11.34 13.02
N TYR A 307 5.46 -11.35 14.30
CA TYR A 307 4.53 -11.87 15.32
C TYR A 307 3.30 -10.98 15.48
N VAL A 308 3.48 -9.66 15.49
CA VAL A 308 2.36 -8.71 15.54
C VAL A 308 1.44 -8.87 14.33
N PHE A 309 2.01 -9.00 13.13
CA PHE A 309 1.23 -9.22 11.90
C PHE A 309 0.43 -10.52 11.97
N GLY A 310 1.06 -11.63 12.37
CA GLY A 310 0.39 -12.90 12.56
C GLY A 310 -0.74 -12.84 13.60
N ALA A 311 -0.49 -12.18 14.74
CA ALA A 311 -1.48 -12.01 15.82
C ALA A 311 -2.65 -11.12 15.38
N VAL A 312 -2.39 -10.00 14.72
CA VAL A 312 -3.43 -9.08 14.22
C VAL A 312 -4.31 -9.77 13.18
N VAL A 313 -3.71 -10.48 12.22
CA VAL A 313 -4.46 -11.21 11.18
C VAL A 313 -5.32 -12.31 11.80
N MET A 314 -4.79 -13.04 12.80
CA MET A 314 -5.56 -14.04 13.55
C MET A 314 -6.74 -13.42 14.30
N LEU A 315 -6.51 -12.31 15.02
CA LEU A 315 -7.54 -11.62 15.78
C LEU A 315 -8.63 -11.08 14.85
N CYS A 316 -8.25 -10.49 13.72
CA CYS A 316 -9.20 -10.07 12.70
C CYS A 316 -10.03 -11.24 12.18
N ALA A 317 -9.42 -12.41 11.89
CA ALA A 317 -10.13 -13.58 11.43
C ALA A 317 -11.14 -14.11 12.47
N ILE A 318 -10.77 -14.11 13.76
CA ILE A 318 -11.66 -14.51 14.85
C ILE A 318 -12.85 -13.55 14.97
N VAL A 319 -12.59 -12.23 15.01
CA VAL A 319 -13.65 -11.20 15.10
C VAL A 319 -14.60 -11.30 13.91
N PHE A 320 -14.08 -11.40 12.70
CA PHE A 320 -14.90 -11.59 11.50
C PHE A 320 -15.73 -12.87 11.57
N SER A 321 -15.14 -13.98 12.01
CA SER A 321 -15.85 -15.26 12.16
C SER A 321 -16.99 -15.16 13.18
N ILE A 322 -16.79 -14.47 14.30
CA ILE A 322 -17.83 -14.23 15.32
C ILE A 322 -18.95 -13.39 14.72
N ILE A 323 -18.64 -12.28 14.05
CA ILE A 323 -19.65 -11.41 13.41
C ILE A 323 -20.46 -12.18 12.38
N ILE A 324 -19.80 -12.98 11.53
CA ILE A 324 -20.44 -13.81 10.52
C ILE A 324 -21.36 -14.84 11.17
N THR A 325 -20.92 -15.52 12.23
CA THR A 325 -21.73 -16.53 12.93
C THR A 325 -22.97 -15.91 13.56
N ILE A 326 -22.83 -14.75 14.21
CA ILE A 326 -23.94 -14.02 14.81
C ILE A 326 -24.93 -13.55 13.71
N SER A 327 -24.42 -12.96 12.63
CA SER A 327 -25.25 -12.48 11.52
C SER A 327 -26.02 -13.62 10.84
N ALA A 328 -25.34 -14.77 10.62
CA ALA A 328 -25.96 -15.95 10.04
C ALA A 328 -27.09 -16.50 10.91
N ARG A 329 -26.83 -16.62 12.22
CA ARG A 329 -27.86 -17.05 13.18
C ARG A 329 -29.03 -16.10 13.21
N HIS A 330 -28.79 -14.79 13.23
CA HIS A 330 -29.83 -13.77 13.20
C HIS A 330 -30.68 -13.83 11.93
N SER A 331 -30.03 -14.06 10.79
CA SER A 331 -30.72 -14.23 9.50
C SER A 331 -31.60 -15.47 9.49
N ILE A 332 -31.09 -16.63 9.94
CA ILE A 332 -31.88 -17.88 10.02
C ILE A 332 -33.02 -17.72 11.03
N TYR A 333 -32.80 -17.09 12.16
CA TYR A 333 -33.79 -16.86 13.21
C TYR A 333 -34.97 -16.08 12.70
N ASN A 334 -34.76 -15.00 11.93
CA ASN A 334 -35.78 -14.10 11.44
C ASN A 334 -36.34 -14.44 10.04
N SER A 335 -35.82 -15.45 9.34
CA SER A 335 -36.28 -15.84 8.02
C SER A 335 -37.33 -16.96 8.08
N LEU A 336 -38.34 -16.85 7.26
CA LEU A 336 -39.35 -17.94 7.05
C LEU A 336 -38.87 -18.94 6.00
N SER A 337 -37.91 -18.60 5.18
CA SER A 337 -37.43 -19.46 4.10
C SER A 337 -36.50 -20.57 4.61
N ALA A 338 -36.92 -21.79 4.51
CA ALA A 338 -36.01 -22.89 4.31
C ALA A 338 -35.75 -23.03 2.81
N SER A 339 -34.51 -23.03 2.42
CA SER A 339 -33.99 -22.77 1.06
C SER A 339 -34.32 -23.83 -0.01
N THR A 340 -35.16 -24.78 0.23
CA THR A 340 -35.31 -25.96 -0.63
C THR A 340 -36.70 -26.24 -1.17
N MET A 341 -37.74 -25.43 -0.86
CA MET A 341 -39.07 -25.76 -1.37
C MET A 341 -39.68 -24.72 -2.29
N SER A 342 -39.97 -25.16 -3.49
CA SER A 342 -40.56 -24.42 -4.60
C SER A 342 -42.06 -24.10 -4.45
N VAL A 343 -42.66 -24.34 -3.30
CA VAL A 343 -44.08 -24.00 -3.04
C VAL A 343 -44.10 -22.67 -2.28
N GLN A 344 -44.33 -21.59 -3.02
CA GLN A 344 -44.59 -20.28 -2.44
C GLN A 344 -46.01 -20.25 -1.85
N LEU A 345 -46.17 -20.66 -0.60
CA LEU A 345 -47.37 -20.34 0.17
C LEU A 345 -47.45 -18.81 0.33
N LYS A 346 -48.61 -18.24 -0.04
CA LYS A 346 -48.92 -16.85 0.25
C LYS A 346 -49.34 -16.76 1.72
N TYR A 347 -48.48 -16.32 2.58
CA TYR A 347 -48.80 -16.06 3.98
C TYR A 347 -49.60 -14.77 4.11
N THR A 348 -50.59 -14.79 5.00
CA THR A 348 -51.14 -13.54 5.55
C THR A 348 -50.19 -13.03 6.64
N ALA A 349 -50.19 -11.72 6.94
CA ALA A 349 -49.26 -11.15 7.93
C ALA A 349 -49.41 -11.79 9.34
N GLU A 350 -50.62 -12.24 9.70
CA GLU A 350 -50.89 -12.95 10.95
C GLU A 350 -50.31 -14.37 10.95
N GLN A 351 -50.42 -15.08 9.84
CA GLN A 351 -49.84 -16.42 9.67
C GLN A 351 -48.33 -16.39 9.66
N GLU A 352 -47.76 -15.36 9.06
CA GLU A 352 -46.31 -15.12 9.06
C GLU A 352 -45.79 -14.90 10.49
N ALA A 353 -46.45 -14.06 11.27
CA ALA A 353 -46.08 -13.79 12.65
C ALA A 353 -46.21 -15.05 13.54
N ALA A 354 -47.31 -15.80 13.43
CA ALA A 354 -47.56 -17.01 14.20
C ALA A 354 -46.51 -18.12 13.85
N THR A 355 -46.16 -18.24 12.57
CA THR A 355 -45.15 -19.22 12.11
C THR A 355 -43.77 -18.85 12.62
N LEU A 356 -43.40 -17.57 12.59
CA LEU A 356 -42.14 -17.08 13.15
C LEU A 356 -42.08 -17.29 14.65
N GLU A 357 -43.18 -17.05 15.39
CA GLU A 357 -43.23 -17.26 16.82
C GLU A 357 -43.02 -18.74 17.20
N TYR A 358 -43.64 -19.65 16.47
CA TYR A 358 -43.46 -21.08 16.64
C TYR A 358 -42.03 -21.51 16.29
N ASP A 359 -41.47 -21.02 15.19
CA ASP A 359 -40.07 -21.26 14.83
C ASP A 359 -39.12 -20.78 15.93
N HIS A 360 -39.39 -19.60 16.53
CA HIS A 360 -38.57 -19.06 17.63
C HIS A 360 -38.65 -19.93 18.88
N GLN A 361 -39.83 -20.48 19.21
CA GLN A 361 -39.97 -21.40 20.36
C GLN A 361 -39.10 -22.66 20.18
N ILE A 362 -39.14 -23.26 19.00
CA ILE A 362 -38.32 -24.46 18.69
C ILE A 362 -36.81 -24.14 18.67
N LEU A 363 -36.42 -23.03 18.04
CA LEU A 363 -35.00 -22.62 17.98
C LEU A 363 -34.45 -22.29 19.37
N ASN A 364 -35.24 -21.71 20.27
CA ASN A 364 -34.84 -21.38 21.62
C ASN A 364 -34.79 -22.61 22.55
N SER A 365 -35.72 -23.56 22.38
CA SER A 365 -35.75 -24.80 23.16
C SER A 365 -34.65 -25.78 22.71
N GLY A 366 -34.27 -25.74 21.42
CA GLY A 366 -33.34 -26.70 20.83
C GLY A 366 -33.88 -28.12 20.73
N ILE A 367 -35.16 -28.33 21.06
CA ILE A 367 -35.80 -29.64 21.05
C ILE A 367 -36.83 -29.63 19.93
N LEU A 368 -36.74 -30.58 19.01
CA LEU A 368 -37.71 -30.74 17.96
C LEU A 368 -38.94 -31.50 18.51
N PRO A 369 -40.19 -30.93 18.52
CA PRO A 369 -41.37 -31.63 18.93
C PRO A 369 -41.69 -32.82 18.02
N SER A 370 -42.54 -33.75 18.47
CA SER A 370 -42.94 -34.90 17.66
C SER A 370 -43.55 -34.44 16.33
N GLU A 371 -43.51 -35.29 15.31
CA GLU A 371 -44.09 -34.95 14.00
C GLU A 371 -45.60 -34.66 14.08
N GLU A 372 -46.28 -35.39 14.96
CA GLU A 372 -47.73 -35.20 15.20
C GLU A 372 -48.03 -33.85 15.85
N GLU A 373 -47.27 -33.42 16.87
CA GLU A 373 -47.44 -32.11 17.51
C GLU A 373 -47.13 -30.96 16.56
N ARG A 374 -46.14 -31.11 15.71
CA ARG A 374 -45.82 -30.09 14.69
C ARG A 374 -46.92 -29.96 13.64
N ARG A 375 -47.51 -31.11 13.25
CA ARG A 375 -48.61 -31.14 12.29
C ARG A 375 -49.85 -30.48 12.85
N GLU A 376 -50.24 -30.83 14.10
CA GLU A 376 -51.40 -30.19 14.79
C GLU A 376 -51.22 -28.67 14.91
N THR A 377 -50.02 -28.20 15.25
CA THR A 377 -49.76 -26.77 15.36
C THR A 377 -49.85 -26.06 14.00
N PHE A 378 -49.34 -26.66 12.93
CA PHE A 378 -49.47 -26.05 11.61
C PHE A 378 -50.92 -26.15 11.05
N GLU A 379 -51.70 -27.16 11.40
CA GLU A 379 -53.13 -27.22 11.08
C GLU A 379 -53.93 -26.08 11.75
N GLN A 380 -53.55 -25.71 12.97
CA GLN A 380 -54.14 -24.55 13.67
C GLN A 380 -53.74 -23.21 13.02
N ILE A 381 -52.46 -23.06 12.58
CA ILE A 381 -51.97 -21.82 11.93
C ILE A 381 -52.55 -21.71 10.51
N PHE A 382 -52.72 -22.84 9.81
CA PHE A 382 -53.14 -22.91 8.41
C PHE A 382 -54.40 -23.77 8.22
N PRO A 383 -55.58 -23.37 8.73
CA PRO A 383 -56.77 -24.21 8.73
C PRO A 383 -57.36 -24.53 7.33
N ARG A 384 -56.82 -23.86 6.27
CA ARG A 384 -57.25 -24.07 4.88
C ARG A 384 -56.18 -24.69 4.00
N ALA A 385 -55.03 -25.08 4.56
CA ALA A 385 -53.93 -25.66 3.80
C ALA A 385 -54.18 -27.15 3.50
N SER A 386 -53.63 -27.63 2.41
CA SER A 386 -53.66 -29.06 2.07
C SER A 386 -52.66 -29.84 2.95
N THR A 387 -52.87 -31.13 3.09
CA THR A 387 -51.99 -32.02 3.85
C THR A 387 -50.52 -31.93 3.35
N VAL A 388 -50.35 -31.78 2.04
CA VAL A 388 -48.99 -31.61 1.42
C VAL A 388 -48.35 -30.29 1.84
N GLU A 389 -49.12 -29.21 1.97
CA GLU A 389 -48.60 -27.91 2.42
C GLU A 389 -48.21 -27.95 3.89
N ILE A 390 -48.95 -28.66 4.74
CA ILE A 390 -48.62 -28.85 6.15
C ILE A 390 -47.36 -29.69 6.28
N ASP A 391 -47.23 -30.79 5.55
CA ASP A 391 -46.03 -31.63 5.53
C ASP A 391 -44.81 -30.81 5.10
N THR A 392 -44.93 -29.91 4.12
CA THR A 392 -43.82 -29.02 3.72
C THR A 392 -43.44 -28.06 4.83
N GLN A 393 -44.35 -27.57 5.67
CA GLN A 393 -44.03 -26.71 6.82
C GLN A 393 -43.31 -27.49 7.94
N VAL A 394 -43.75 -28.73 8.18
CA VAL A 394 -43.10 -29.62 9.16
C VAL A 394 -41.65 -29.90 8.80
N GLU A 395 -41.39 -30.23 7.51
CA GLU A 395 -40.02 -30.40 7.02
C GLU A 395 -39.22 -29.09 7.04
N ARG A 396 -39.85 -27.96 6.74
CA ARG A 396 -39.20 -26.64 6.78
C ARG A 396 -38.62 -26.34 8.16
N VAL A 397 -39.40 -26.54 9.22
CA VAL A 397 -38.93 -26.27 10.60
C VAL A 397 -37.79 -27.18 10.99
N GLU A 398 -37.84 -28.46 10.61
CA GLU A 398 -36.75 -29.41 10.87
C GLU A 398 -35.44 -28.98 10.16
N GLN A 399 -35.56 -28.58 8.88
CA GLN A 399 -34.42 -28.07 8.12
C GLN A 399 -33.90 -26.75 8.70
N LYS A 400 -34.82 -25.87 9.18
CA LYS A 400 -34.46 -24.62 9.84
C LYS A 400 -33.66 -24.85 11.13
N LEU A 401 -34.09 -25.79 11.97
CA LEU A 401 -33.39 -26.16 13.19
C LEU A 401 -31.99 -26.76 12.86
N LYS A 402 -31.92 -27.70 11.91
CA LYS A 402 -30.65 -28.28 11.44
C LYS A 402 -29.69 -27.20 10.91
N SER A 403 -30.22 -26.23 10.15
CA SER A 403 -29.42 -25.12 9.62
C SER A 403 -28.94 -24.19 10.74
N TYR A 404 -29.77 -23.91 11.74
CA TYR A 404 -29.41 -23.08 12.89
C TYR A 404 -28.35 -23.74 13.78
N GLU A 405 -28.44 -25.05 13.99
CA GLU A 405 -27.43 -25.84 14.73
C GLU A 405 -26.13 -25.98 13.93
N ALA A 406 -26.18 -26.09 12.61
CA ALA A 406 -24.99 -26.16 11.75
C ALA A 406 -24.17 -24.88 11.81
N VAL A 407 -24.79 -23.73 12.08
CA VAL A 407 -24.10 -22.45 12.31
C VAL A 407 -23.63 -22.36 13.77
N ARG A 408 -22.87 -23.35 14.21
CA ARG A 408 -22.21 -23.39 15.52
C ARG A 408 -20.70 -23.20 15.37
N PHE A 409 -20.08 -22.68 16.43
CA PHE A 409 -18.63 -22.60 16.49
C PHE A 409 -18.05 -24.01 16.62
N HIS A 410 -17.39 -24.49 15.56
CA HIS A 410 -16.79 -25.81 15.54
C HIS A 410 -15.32 -25.72 15.95
N TRP A 411 -14.85 -26.66 16.76
CA TRP A 411 -13.46 -26.72 17.25
C TRP A 411 -12.42 -26.71 16.10
N TRP A 412 -12.73 -27.25 14.93
CA TRP A 412 -11.84 -27.28 13.77
C TRP A 412 -11.59 -25.87 13.15
N TYR A 413 -12.40 -24.85 13.47
CA TYR A 413 -12.12 -23.46 13.07
C TYR A 413 -10.80 -22.97 13.69
N ALA A 414 -10.37 -23.53 14.83
CA ALA A 414 -9.09 -23.22 15.43
C ALA A 414 -7.92 -23.52 14.49
N PHE A 415 -7.98 -24.61 13.71
CA PHE A 415 -6.95 -24.90 12.72
C PHE A 415 -6.90 -23.88 11.60
N ILE A 416 -8.05 -23.36 11.17
CA ILE A 416 -8.10 -22.30 10.17
C ILE A 416 -7.48 -21.02 10.71
N TYR A 417 -7.79 -20.63 11.95
CA TYR A 417 -7.19 -19.43 12.55
C TYR A 417 -5.68 -19.57 12.71
N ILE A 418 -5.19 -20.73 13.09
CA ILE A 418 -3.76 -21.03 13.14
C ILE A 418 -3.13 -20.96 11.75
N ALA A 419 -3.75 -21.56 10.73
CA ALA A 419 -3.25 -21.48 9.35
C ALA A 419 -3.20 -20.06 8.83
N VAL A 420 -4.22 -19.24 9.12
CA VAL A 420 -4.30 -17.83 8.76
C VAL A 420 -3.24 -17.01 9.52
N ALA A 421 -3.00 -17.30 10.79
CA ALA A 421 -1.93 -16.67 11.58
C ALA A 421 -0.54 -16.98 11.01
N ILE A 422 -0.31 -18.23 10.60
CA ILE A 422 0.95 -18.66 9.95
C ILE A 422 1.11 -17.93 8.61
N ALA A 423 0.07 -17.83 7.81
CA ALA A 423 0.10 -17.06 6.56
C ALA A 423 0.43 -15.58 6.83
N GLY A 424 -0.21 -14.95 7.82
CA GLY A 424 0.09 -13.59 8.26
C GLY A 424 1.54 -13.39 8.71
N PHE A 425 2.10 -14.37 9.42
CA PHE A 425 3.49 -14.34 9.86
C PHE A 425 4.51 -14.32 8.70
N PHE A 426 4.19 -14.92 7.55
CA PHE A 426 5.07 -14.89 6.37
C PHE A 426 4.92 -13.63 5.51
N VAL A 427 3.90 -12.79 5.74
CA VAL A 427 3.69 -11.57 4.95
C VAL A 427 4.88 -10.61 5.00
N PRO A 428 5.50 -10.30 6.17
CA PRO A 428 6.68 -9.44 6.21
C PRO A 428 7.90 -10.02 5.47
N ASP A 429 8.11 -11.34 5.49
CA ASP A 429 9.18 -11.99 4.70
C ASP A 429 8.95 -11.81 3.19
N PHE A 430 7.72 -11.98 2.75
CA PHE A 430 7.34 -11.76 1.36
C PHE A 430 7.52 -10.30 0.94
N LEU A 431 7.11 -9.35 1.80
CA LEU A 431 7.32 -7.92 1.58
C LEU A 431 8.81 -7.56 1.52
N LEU A 432 9.63 -8.16 2.38
CA LEU A 432 11.08 -7.97 2.36
C LEU A 432 11.70 -8.48 1.04
N GLN A 433 11.26 -9.63 0.53
CA GLN A 433 11.71 -10.15 -0.77
C GLN A 433 11.28 -9.26 -1.94
N LEU A 434 10.06 -8.72 -1.90
CA LEU A 434 9.60 -7.74 -2.88
C LEU A 434 10.43 -6.47 -2.83
N ARG A 435 10.67 -5.95 -1.62
CA ARG A 435 11.50 -4.76 -1.39
C ARG A 435 12.92 -4.96 -1.92
N SER A 436 13.54 -6.10 -1.68
CA SER A 436 14.88 -6.41 -2.19
C SER A 436 15.01 -6.26 -3.72
N LYS A 437 13.98 -6.68 -4.47
CA LYS A 437 13.96 -6.54 -5.93
C LYS A 437 13.75 -5.09 -6.39
N LEU A 438 12.98 -4.31 -5.62
CA LEU A 438 12.65 -2.93 -5.95
C LEU A 438 13.78 -1.96 -5.58
N VAL A 439 14.43 -2.20 -4.43
CA VAL A 439 15.52 -1.36 -3.91
C VAL A 439 16.68 -1.29 -4.87
N LYS A 440 17.03 -2.40 -5.51
CA LYS A 440 18.16 -2.41 -6.44
C LYS A 440 17.99 -1.38 -7.56
N SER A 441 16.83 -1.38 -8.23
CA SER A 441 16.59 -0.46 -9.34
C SER A 441 16.41 1.00 -8.87
N GLU A 442 15.87 1.23 -7.68
CA GLU A 442 15.77 2.59 -7.12
C GLU A 442 17.13 3.11 -6.66
N ALA A 443 17.98 2.25 -6.12
CA ALA A 443 19.33 2.62 -5.72
C ALA A 443 20.22 2.93 -6.94
N GLU A 444 20.07 2.22 -8.06
CA GLU A 444 20.69 2.58 -9.33
C GLU A 444 20.25 3.97 -9.80
N LEU A 445 18.96 4.30 -9.68
CA LEU A 445 18.45 5.64 -10.03
C LEU A 445 18.98 6.74 -9.08
N ASP A 446 19.14 6.45 -7.79
CA ASP A 446 19.71 7.38 -6.82
C ASP A 446 21.18 7.69 -7.15
N VAL A 447 21.98 6.66 -7.52
CA VAL A 447 23.36 6.84 -7.97
C VAL A 447 23.46 7.75 -9.20
N LEU A 448 22.64 7.50 -10.19
CA LEU A 448 22.59 8.33 -11.40
C LEU A 448 22.25 9.79 -11.07
N GLN A 449 21.42 10.03 -10.03
CA GLN A 449 21.17 11.38 -9.56
C GLN A 449 22.36 11.98 -8.82
N LEU A 450 23.05 11.21 -7.98
CA LEU A 450 24.27 11.69 -7.33
C LEU A 450 25.31 12.12 -8.37
N GLN A 451 25.41 11.41 -9.49
CA GLN A 451 26.24 11.83 -10.63
C GLN A 451 25.79 13.18 -11.22
N THR A 452 24.46 13.45 -11.27
CA THR A 452 23.99 14.79 -11.69
C THR A 452 24.40 15.87 -10.70
N VAL A 453 24.33 15.61 -9.40
CA VAL A 453 24.79 16.56 -8.38
C VAL A 453 26.29 16.80 -8.49
N ILE A 454 27.10 15.76 -8.70
CA ILE A 454 28.54 15.92 -8.96
C ILE A 454 28.76 16.80 -10.20
N ALA A 455 28.06 16.54 -11.30
CA ALA A 455 28.19 17.34 -12.51
C ALA A 455 27.84 18.83 -12.32
N ILE A 456 26.93 19.15 -11.39
CA ILE A 456 26.62 20.53 -11.02
C ILE A 456 27.73 21.15 -10.15
N LEU A 457 28.36 20.33 -9.29
CA LEU A 457 29.38 20.77 -8.33
C LEU A 457 30.80 20.81 -8.90
N MET A 458 31.09 20.05 -9.99
CA MET A 458 32.46 19.88 -10.48
C MET A 458 33.11 21.17 -10.97
N ASP A 459 32.31 22.14 -11.45
CA ASP A 459 32.80 23.46 -11.84
C ASP A 459 32.89 24.44 -10.64
N THR A 460 32.65 23.97 -9.43
CA THR A 460 32.85 24.74 -8.21
C THR A 460 34.19 24.33 -7.59
N ASN A 461 34.93 25.26 -7.05
CA ASN A 461 36.17 24.97 -6.33
C ASN A 461 35.89 24.40 -4.92
N LEU A 462 34.87 23.57 -4.78
CA LEU A 462 34.54 22.94 -3.51
C LEU A 462 35.48 21.79 -3.21
N ASP A 463 35.88 21.68 -1.94
CA ASP A 463 36.65 20.56 -1.44
C ASP A 463 35.79 19.26 -1.41
N THR A 464 36.47 18.11 -1.43
CA THR A 464 35.79 16.81 -1.47
C THR A 464 34.85 16.59 -0.27
N LEU A 465 35.17 17.13 0.91
CA LEU A 465 34.32 17.04 2.08
C LEU A 465 32.96 17.75 1.84
N SER A 466 32.98 18.96 1.28
CA SER A 466 31.79 19.71 0.91
C SER A 466 30.97 18.99 -0.16
N VAL A 467 31.63 18.36 -1.12
CA VAL A 467 30.96 17.52 -2.13
C VAL A 467 30.23 16.35 -1.46
N ILE A 468 30.88 15.61 -0.54
CA ILE A 468 30.24 14.51 0.20
C ILE A 468 29.04 15.02 1.01
N TYR A 469 29.13 16.19 1.64
CA TYR A 469 28.02 16.84 2.34
C TYR A 469 26.82 17.06 1.42
N TRP A 470 27.04 17.63 0.25
CA TRP A 470 25.95 17.89 -0.71
C TRP A 470 25.39 16.59 -1.29
N LEU A 471 26.20 15.57 -1.53
CA LEU A 471 25.75 14.24 -1.94
C LEU A 471 24.86 13.61 -0.85
N ALA A 472 25.26 13.69 0.42
CA ALA A 472 24.45 13.19 1.54
C ALA A 472 23.09 13.91 1.67
N LYS A 473 23.06 15.22 1.41
CA LYS A 473 21.82 16.02 1.42
C LYS A 473 20.91 15.74 0.22
N SER A 474 21.49 15.34 -0.92
CA SER A 474 20.76 15.11 -2.17
C SER A 474 20.29 13.67 -2.32
N SER A 475 20.91 12.71 -1.66
CA SER A 475 20.53 11.29 -1.68
C SER A 475 19.34 11.02 -0.77
N ASP A 476 18.46 10.16 -1.24
CA ASP A 476 17.38 9.61 -0.41
C ASP A 476 17.72 8.20 0.11
N ILE A 477 18.46 7.41 -0.70
CA ILE A 477 18.76 6.01 -0.38
C ILE A 477 20.13 5.87 0.29
N HIS A 478 21.15 6.54 -0.24
CA HIS A 478 22.52 6.45 0.28
C HIS A 478 22.82 7.52 1.34
N LYS A 479 21.81 8.27 1.81
CA LYS A 479 21.94 9.38 2.76
C LYS A 479 22.71 8.98 4.01
N ASP A 480 22.34 7.88 4.66
CA ASP A 480 22.93 7.47 5.94
C ASP A 480 24.41 7.09 5.79
N ILE A 481 24.74 6.36 4.72
CA ILE A 481 26.11 5.94 4.41
C ILE A 481 26.99 7.14 4.04
N LEU A 482 26.43 8.07 3.24
CA LEU A 482 27.11 9.31 2.88
C LEU A 482 27.30 10.25 4.08
N THR A 483 26.31 10.33 4.97
CA THR A 483 26.41 11.11 6.21
C THR A 483 27.46 10.51 7.14
N TYR A 484 27.53 9.19 7.27
CA TYR A 484 28.59 8.53 8.02
C TYR A 484 29.97 8.81 7.41
N CYS A 485 30.09 8.71 6.08
CA CYS A 485 31.33 9.05 5.36
C CYS A 485 31.73 10.50 5.62
N TYR A 486 30.81 11.47 5.59
CA TYR A 486 31.08 12.87 5.89
C TYR A 486 31.68 13.07 7.29
N HIS A 487 31.14 12.41 8.31
CA HIS A 487 31.67 12.52 9.67
C HIS A 487 33.04 11.85 9.86
N GLU A 488 33.28 10.71 9.22
CA GLU A 488 34.58 10.01 9.29
C GLU A 488 35.64 10.64 8.39
N TYR A 489 35.27 11.35 7.33
CA TYR A 489 36.17 11.94 6.35
C TYR A 489 37.19 12.92 7.00
N THR A 490 36.74 13.69 8.00
CA THR A 490 37.62 14.62 8.74
C THR A 490 38.72 13.91 9.54
N ARG A 491 38.53 12.61 9.86
CA ARG A 491 39.44 11.81 10.65
C ARG A 491 40.42 11.03 9.75
N ASP A 492 39.90 10.33 8.76
CA ASP A 492 40.67 9.57 7.77
C ASP A 492 39.90 9.57 6.43
N PRO A 493 40.27 10.44 5.49
CA PRO A 493 39.59 10.56 4.20
C PRO A 493 39.59 9.27 3.39
N LEU A 494 40.73 8.55 3.37
CA LEU A 494 40.86 7.34 2.57
C LEU A 494 40.03 6.20 3.14
N TYR A 495 40.08 6.00 4.44
CA TYR A 495 39.28 4.99 5.12
C TYR A 495 37.76 5.26 4.93
N ALA A 496 37.33 6.50 5.11
CA ALA A 496 35.94 6.89 4.96
C ALA A 496 35.38 6.56 3.57
N LEU A 497 36.10 6.89 2.50
CA LEU A 497 35.70 6.58 1.12
C LEU A 497 35.79 5.10 0.76
N GLN A 498 36.79 4.38 1.28
CA GLN A 498 36.91 2.93 1.11
C GLN A 498 35.76 2.20 1.82
N HIS A 499 35.39 2.65 3.02
CA HIS A 499 34.25 2.13 3.75
C HIS A 499 32.94 2.42 3.01
N LEU A 500 32.77 3.64 2.46
CA LEU A 500 31.64 4.00 1.61
C LEU A 500 31.53 3.06 0.41
N LYS A 501 32.62 2.79 -0.29
CA LYS A 501 32.71 1.86 -1.43
C LYS A 501 32.32 0.43 -1.03
N SER A 502 32.81 -0.08 0.09
CA SER A 502 32.59 -1.46 0.52
C SER A 502 31.15 -1.75 0.96
N ASN A 503 30.42 -0.71 1.39
CA ASN A 503 29.03 -0.83 1.83
C ASN A 503 28.01 -0.70 0.69
N SER A 504 28.44 -0.48 -0.54
CA SER A 504 27.53 -0.44 -1.69
C SER A 504 27.61 -1.73 -2.52
N ALA A 505 26.43 -2.28 -2.84
CA ALA A 505 26.30 -3.42 -3.75
C ALA A 505 26.15 -2.99 -5.23
N ILE A 506 26.23 -1.68 -5.52
CA ILE A 506 25.97 -1.09 -6.85
C ILE A 506 27.31 -0.74 -7.51
N PRO A 507 27.65 -1.34 -8.67
CA PRO A 507 28.91 -1.09 -9.36
C PRO A 507 29.15 0.37 -9.72
N GLU A 508 28.10 1.08 -10.16
CA GLU A 508 28.16 2.49 -10.54
C GLU A 508 28.47 3.40 -9.35
N PHE A 509 27.93 3.07 -8.16
CA PHE A 509 28.26 3.78 -6.92
C PHE A 509 29.72 3.51 -6.50
N SER A 510 30.17 2.26 -6.62
CA SER A 510 31.55 1.91 -6.35
C SER A 510 32.52 2.65 -7.28
N SER A 511 32.20 2.76 -8.57
CA SER A 511 32.99 3.56 -9.54
C SER A 511 33.02 5.05 -9.18
N MET A 512 31.87 5.60 -8.75
CA MET A 512 31.80 6.99 -8.26
C MET A 512 32.71 7.20 -7.02
N CYS A 513 32.71 6.25 -6.08
CA CYS A 513 33.58 6.30 -4.91
C CYS A 513 35.08 6.22 -5.32
N ASP A 514 35.43 5.40 -6.31
CA ASP A 514 36.80 5.34 -6.82
C ASP A 514 37.26 6.69 -7.38
N LYS A 515 36.44 7.38 -8.13
CA LYS A 515 36.70 8.72 -8.62
C LYS A 515 36.84 9.75 -7.49
N LEU A 516 36.00 9.67 -6.45
CA LEU A 516 36.13 10.50 -5.25
C LEU A 516 37.43 10.21 -4.48
N ILE A 517 37.91 8.97 -4.48
CA ILE A 517 39.23 8.64 -3.89
C ILE A 517 40.37 9.31 -4.66
N THR A 518 40.28 9.43 -5.99
CA THR A 518 41.34 10.09 -6.78
C THR A 518 41.47 11.59 -6.43
N THR A 519 40.35 12.24 -6.01
CA THR A 519 40.42 13.66 -5.59
C THR A 519 41.23 13.90 -4.33
N ILE A 520 41.49 12.87 -3.48
CA ILE A 520 42.39 12.98 -2.32
C ILE A 520 43.83 13.23 -2.77
N HIS A 521 44.20 12.76 -3.96
CA HIS A 521 45.55 12.86 -4.52
C HIS A 521 45.76 14.13 -5.36
N GLN A 522 45.11 15.23 -5.03
CA GLN A 522 45.22 16.54 -5.68
C GLN A 522 44.67 16.61 -7.13
N VAL A 523 43.87 15.63 -7.55
CA VAL A 523 43.13 15.71 -8.80
C VAL A 523 41.87 16.53 -8.55
N THR A 524 41.55 17.50 -9.41
CA THR A 524 40.33 18.31 -9.28
C THR A 524 39.08 17.47 -9.50
N LEU A 525 37.97 17.88 -8.92
CA LEU A 525 36.68 17.18 -9.13
C LEU A 525 36.32 17.12 -10.62
N ALA A 526 36.60 18.20 -11.36
CA ALA A 526 36.34 18.29 -12.81
C ALA A 526 37.18 17.24 -13.60
N GLU A 527 38.44 17.09 -13.28
CA GLU A 527 39.31 16.08 -13.93
C GLU A 527 38.92 14.65 -13.55
N ALA A 528 38.57 14.40 -12.30
CA ALA A 528 38.15 13.06 -11.83
C ALA A 528 36.83 12.58 -12.48
N PHE A 529 36.00 13.50 -12.89
CA PHE A 529 34.64 13.23 -13.45
C PHE A 529 34.45 13.76 -14.88
N GLU A 530 35.52 14.06 -15.62
CA GLU A 530 35.48 14.59 -16.99
C GLU A 530 34.58 13.75 -17.93
N ASP A 531 34.62 12.44 -17.79
CA ASP A 531 33.81 11.50 -18.58
C ASP A 531 32.30 11.61 -18.32
N LEU A 532 31.87 12.11 -17.15
CA LEU A 532 30.43 12.32 -16.88
C LEU A 532 29.82 13.35 -17.83
N ILE A 533 30.55 14.38 -18.21
CA ILE A 533 30.09 15.40 -19.17
C ILE A 533 30.13 14.82 -20.58
N ALA A 534 31.22 14.14 -20.96
CA ALA A 534 31.40 13.59 -22.29
C ALA A 534 30.35 12.53 -22.65
N GLU A 535 29.92 11.73 -21.66
CA GLU A 535 28.94 10.66 -21.84
C GLU A 535 27.49 11.06 -21.49
N ARG A 536 27.21 12.34 -21.27
CA ARG A 536 25.91 12.85 -20.77
C ARG A 536 24.72 12.30 -21.55
N ASP A 537 24.75 12.35 -22.87
CA ASP A 537 23.62 11.93 -23.72
C ASP A 537 23.39 10.42 -23.64
N ASN A 538 24.46 9.64 -23.49
CA ASN A 538 24.39 8.21 -23.28
C ASN A 538 23.82 7.88 -21.90
N THR A 539 24.30 8.56 -20.86
CA THR A 539 23.80 8.41 -19.50
C THR A 539 22.31 8.71 -19.39
N MET A 540 21.80 9.72 -20.10
CA MET A 540 20.36 10.05 -20.14
C MET A 540 19.54 8.93 -20.77
N LYS A 541 19.99 8.33 -21.87
CA LYS A 541 19.31 7.18 -22.49
C LYS A 541 19.30 5.95 -21.60
N VAL A 542 20.46 5.67 -20.94
CA VAL A 542 20.56 4.56 -19.99
C VAL A 542 19.60 4.76 -18.81
N ARG A 543 19.47 5.98 -18.28
CA ARG A 543 18.50 6.33 -17.22
C ARG A 543 17.06 6.04 -17.65
N GLU A 544 16.66 6.44 -18.86
CA GLU A 544 15.31 6.19 -19.35
C GLU A 544 15.02 4.68 -19.42
N VAL A 545 15.98 3.89 -19.91
CA VAL A 545 15.86 2.42 -19.97
C VAL A 545 15.75 1.82 -18.57
N VAL A 546 16.61 2.20 -17.62
CA VAL A 546 16.59 1.70 -16.23
C VAL A 546 15.28 2.06 -15.54
N GLN A 547 14.76 3.29 -15.74
CA GLN A 547 13.46 3.69 -15.21
C GLN A 547 12.30 2.84 -15.78
N LEU A 548 12.31 2.57 -17.08
CA LEU A 548 11.29 1.74 -17.71
C LEU A 548 11.37 0.28 -17.23
N GLU A 549 12.57 -0.25 -17.04
CA GLU A 549 12.76 -1.60 -16.49
C GLU A 549 12.29 -1.70 -15.04
N ALA A 550 12.58 -0.69 -14.23
CA ALA A 550 12.09 -0.60 -12.85
C ALA A 550 10.54 -0.62 -12.80
N LEU A 551 9.90 0.16 -13.68
CA LEU A 551 8.43 0.19 -13.78
C LEU A 551 7.86 -1.13 -14.30
N LYS A 552 8.50 -1.76 -15.28
CA LYS A 552 8.12 -3.10 -15.77
C LYS A 552 8.23 -4.15 -14.68
N THR A 553 9.31 -4.12 -13.89
CA THR A 553 9.52 -5.03 -12.76
C THR A 553 8.44 -4.84 -11.70
N LYS A 554 8.12 -3.60 -11.33
CA LYS A 554 7.00 -3.28 -10.42
C LYS A 554 5.67 -3.82 -10.96
N ARG A 555 5.36 -3.60 -12.23
CA ARG A 555 4.14 -4.09 -12.89
C ARG A 555 4.05 -5.61 -12.93
N ASN A 556 5.14 -6.28 -13.28
CA ASN A 556 5.22 -7.74 -13.33
C ASN A 556 4.99 -8.39 -11.97
N LEU A 557 5.37 -7.72 -10.88
CA LEU A 557 5.09 -8.15 -9.52
C LEU A 557 3.65 -7.81 -9.09
N ALA A 558 3.17 -6.62 -9.47
CA ALA A 558 1.84 -6.14 -9.07
C ALA A 558 0.70 -6.85 -9.81
N GLY A 559 0.88 -7.22 -11.09
CA GLY A 559 -0.15 -7.86 -11.91
C GLY A 559 -0.73 -9.14 -11.31
N PRO A 560 0.07 -10.17 -11.03
CA PRO A 560 -0.39 -11.42 -10.41
C PRO A 560 -1.03 -11.20 -9.03
N ILE A 561 -0.51 -10.26 -8.24
CA ILE A 561 -1.06 -9.94 -6.91
C ILE A 561 -2.44 -9.28 -7.04
N ALA A 562 -2.61 -8.39 -8.02
CA ALA A 562 -3.89 -7.73 -8.27
C ALA A 562 -4.98 -8.72 -8.74
N THR A 563 -4.61 -9.77 -9.48
CA THR A 563 -5.54 -10.80 -9.99
C THR A 563 -5.76 -11.97 -9.03
N ALA A 564 -4.89 -12.16 -8.04
CA ALA A 564 -4.98 -13.28 -7.10
C ALA A 564 -6.35 -13.38 -6.38
N PRO A 565 -6.98 -12.28 -5.88
CA PRO A 565 -8.31 -12.36 -5.27
C PRO A 565 -9.38 -12.89 -6.22
N MET A 566 -9.27 -12.62 -7.52
CA MET A 566 -10.21 -13.11 -8.52
C MET A 566 -10.08 -14.63 -8.70
N MET A 567 -8.86 -15.16 -8.66
CA MET A 567 -8.62 -16.60 -8.68
C MET A 567 -9.16 -17.29 -7.42
N VAL A 568 -8.88 -16.71 -6.23
CA VAL A 568 -9.41 -17.21 -4.96
C VAL A 568 -10.94 -17.22 -4.98
N TRP A 569 -11.56 -16.14 -5.45
CA TRP A 569 -13.01 -16.03 -5.59
C TRP A 569 -13.59 -17.08 -6.56
N MET A 570 -12.95 -17.28 -7.72
CA MET A 570 -13.40 -18.26 -8.70
C MET A 570 -13.39 -19.67 -8.11
N VAL A 571 -12.31 -20.06 -7.43
CA VAL A 571 -12.22 -21.35 -6.76
C VAL A 571 -13.27 -21.48 -5.64
N ALA A 572 -13.39 -20.45 -4.81
CA ALA A 572 -14.23 -20.46 -3.62
C ALA A 572 -15.74 -20.43 -3.95
N VAL A 573 -16.15 -19.71 -4.99
CA VAL A 573 -17.59 -19.53 -5.34
C VAL A 573 -18.08 -20.55 -6.36
N PHE A 574 -17.24 -20.98 -7.30
CA PHE A 574 -17.66 -21.94 -8.34
C PHE A 574 -17.23 -23.36 -8.05
N ILE A 575 -15.94 -23.60 -7.81
CA ILE A 575 -15.40 -24.97 -7.73
C ILE A 575 -15.80 -25.64 -6.42
N LEU A 576 -15.66 -24.94 -5.30
CA LEU A 576 -15.86 -25.52 -3.98
C LEU A 576 -17.31 -25.90 -3.68
N PRO A 577 -18.35 -25.06 -3.97
CA PRO A 577 -19.74 -25.47 -3.76
C PRO A 577 -20.18 -26.63 -4.64
N ILE A 578 -19.78 -26.67 -5.92
CA ILE A 578 -20.06 -27.83 -6.80
C ILE A 578 -19.40 -29.09 -6.26
N GLY A 579 -18.14 -28.99 -5.86
CA GLY A 579 -17.41 -30.11 -5.29
C GLY A 579 -18.10 -30.66 -4.04
N ILE A 580 -18.56 -29.82 -3.13
CA ILE A 580 -19.30 -30.23 -1.92
C ILE A 580 -20.62 -30.93 -2.28
N VAL A 581 -21.39 -30.35 -3.21
CA VAL A 581 -22.67 -30.94 -3.66
C VAL A 581 -22.42 -32.29 -4.34
N ALA A 582 -21.42 -32.39 -5.21
CA ALA A 582 -21.07 -33.64 -5.90
C ALA A 582 -20.65 -34.74 -4.91
N VAL A 583 -19.82 -34.39 -3.91
CA VAL A 583 -19.40 -35.37 -2.87
C VAL A 583 -20.61 -35.81 -2.02
N ARG A 584 -21.49 -34.87 -1.62
CA ARG A 584 -22.71 -35.20 -0.87
C ARG A 584 -23.64 -36.13 -1.68
N SER A 585 -23.84 -35.86 -2.96
CA SER A 585 -24.65 -36.68 -3.85
C SER A 585 -24.03 -38.08 -4.04
N ALA A 586 -22.71 -38.17 -4.18
CA ALA A 586 -22.02 -39.46 -4.29
C ALA A 586 -22.16 -40.29 -3.00
N ILE A 587 -22.01 -39.68 -1.83
CA ILE A 587 -22.18 -40.36 -0.53
C ILE A 587 -23.62 -40.83 -0.36
N SER A 588 -24.64 -40.04 -0.74
CA SER A 588 -26.04 -40.44 -0.66
C SER A 588 -26.39 -41.60 -1.60
N MET A 589 -25.80 -41.63 -2.81
CA MET A 589 -25.96 -42.77 -3.75
C MET A 589 -25.31 -44.05 -3.21
N LEU A 590 -24.12 -43.95 -2.60
CA LEU A 590 -23.45 -45.11 -1.98
C LEU A 590 -24.21 -45.62 -0.75
N GLY A 591 -24.81 -44.72 0.04
CA GLY A 591 -25.68 -45.09 1.17
C GLY A 591 -26.93 -45.85 0.74
N ASN A 592 -27.52 -45.50 -0.40
CA ASN A 592 -28.71 -46.16 -0.95
C ASN A 592 -28.37 -47.51 -1.66
N LEU A 593 -27.10 -47.75 -2.01
CA LEU A 593 -26.67 -49.04 -2.58
C LEU A 593 -26.35 -50.09 -1.51
N ASN A 594 -26.22 -49.70 -0.26
CA ASN A 594 -25.95 -50.59 0.89
C ASN A 594 -27.23 -50.93 1.70
N MET A 595 -28.40 -50.51 1.25
CA MET A 595 -29.71 -50.98 1.71
C MET A 595 -30.31 -51.94 0.66
#